data_8f7d0b6d47f29e1e73d5a2a0b8252f0c
#
_entry.id   8f7d0b6d47f29e1e73d5a2a0b8252f0c
#
_cell.length_a   1.000
_cell.length_b   1.000
_cell.length_c   1.000
_cell.angle_alpha   90.00
_cell.angle_beta   90.00
_cell.angle_gamma   90.00
#
_symmetry.space_group_name_H-M   'P 1'
#
loop_
_entity.id
_entity.type
_entity.pdbx_description
1 polymer ?
#
loop_
_entity_poly.entity_id
_entity_poly.type
_entity_poly.pdbx_seq_one_letter_code
_entity_poly.pdbx_strand_id
1 'polypeptide(L)'
;MKAKKTVCIYWLILVVVFGCIIGARSTEIKVEAAERTVRFWDNSGNYLQKSGGNWYLKDSKKRKLTGLRYLSIPKTEFLKTGFYMFDKNGKLLRKQSVYYFDKKTVSGVRFDKYHITDSNGRISKGERGFVNVAEQKVRGKKIIAGIYYVEAYGKLADRGTVRYIRQRRFGGRNFKSGYYYFYGTGRICMRPSFHKVNKTVQGKKFNGIYYFGNDNGRMVQKAGWVTCEGQQYYVDQNGKMLVNRWKDGYYLKSNGTIAKNMKTPDGQYVDWQGRKSTRSEYALSAFKSELESFVSAYGGNWSVYIKDLKTGNVVNINDREMYPASTIKAFVMASVYDQIRQGKMQYSSGVYSLLWDMITVSDNECYNELVRRQGGGSFVGGTAVVNQYLRKNGYKNT
;
A
#
# COMPACT_ATOMS: atom_id res chain seq x y z
N MET A 1 -25.65 -10.99 55.81
CA MET A 1 -27.09 -10.84 56.12
C MET A 1 -27.88 -10.65 54.84
N LYS A 2 -28.84 -11.58 54.63
CA LYS A 2 -30.06 -11.58 53.78
C LYS A 2 -29.89 -11.40 52.26
N ALA A 3 -29.94 -12.57 51.59
CA ALA A 3 -30.38 -12.72 50.21
C ALA A 3 -31.84 -12.39 50.02
N LYS A 4 -32.21 -11.81 48.86
CA LYS A 4 -33.58 -11.85 48.35
C LYS A 4 -33.62 -12.57 47.02
N LYS A 5 -34.27 -13.72 47.02
CA LYS A 5 -34.65 -14.53 45.87
C LYS A 5 -35.81 -13.83 45.12
N THR A 6 -35.70 -13.78 43.81
CA THR A 6 -36.85 -13.46 42.94
C THR A 6 -37.26 -14.74 42.23
N VAL A 7 -38.53 -15.11 42.44
CA VAL A 7 -39.18 -16.33 41.97
C VAL A 7 -39.68 -16.09 40.53
N CYS A 8 -39.25 -16.98 39.60
CA CYS A 8 -39.88 -17.12 38.28
C CYS A 8 -41.08 -18.05 38.39
N ILE A 9 -42.26 -17.61 38.02
CA ILE A 9 -43.48 -18.40 37.94
C ILE A 9 -43.54 -19.04 36.54
N TYR A 10 -43.40 -20.37 36.51
CA TYR A 10 -43.74 -21.17 35.35
C TYR A 10 -45.22 -21.58 35.41
N TRP A 11 -45.98 -21.24 34.38
CA TRP A 11 -47.29 -21.83 34.15
C TRP A 11 -47.14 -23.16 33.43
N LEU A 12 -47.36 -24.22 34.17
CA LEU A 12 -47.48 -25.61 33.65
C LEU A 12 -48.95 -25.84 33.34
N ILE A 13 -49.33 -26.01 32.08
CA ILE A 13 -50.65 -26.53 31.73
C ILE A 13 -50.54 -28.05 31.64
N LEU A 14 -51.09 -28.70 32.65
CA LEU A 14 -51.23 -30.14 32.71
C LEU A 14 -52.54 -30.55 32.00
N VAL A 15 -52.43 -31.25 30.87
CA VAL A 15 -53.56 -31.95 30.25
C VAL A 15 -53.42 -33.42 30.55
N VAL A 16 -54.29 -33.92 31.45
CA VAL A 16 -54.45 -35.33 31.73
C VAL A 16 -55.38 -35.94 30.68
N VAL A 17 -54.90 -36.89 29.90
CA VAL A 17 -55.74 -37.76 29.07
C VAL A 17 -55.59 -39.18 29.57
N PHE A 18 -56.68 -39.75 30.08
CA PHE A 18 -56.83 -41.16 30.49
C PHE A 18 -56.76 -42.09 29.26
N GLY A 19 -56.13 -43.20 29.45
CA GLY A 19 -55.71 -44.11 28.41
C GLY A 19 -56.75 -44.98 27.75
N CYS A 20 -56.31 -45.60 26.69
CA CYS A 20 -56.62 -47.00 26.32
C CYS A 20 -55.46 -47.48 25.44
N ILE A 21 -54.88 -48.63 25.88
CA ILE A 21 -53.85 -49.35 25.16
C ILE A 21 -54.50 -50.12 24.03
N ILE A 22 -54.23 -49.82 22.80
CA ILE A 22 -54.26 -50.70 21.64
C ILE A 22 -53.18 -50.22 20.68
N GLY A 23 -52.31 -51.15 20.28
CA GLY A 23 -51.14 -50.86 19.47
C GLY A 23 -51.43 -50.09 18.18
N ALA A 24 -50.77 -48.94 18.06
CA ALA A 24 -50.68 -48.20 16.80
C ALA A 24 -49.32 -47.51 16.73
N ARG A 25 -48.72 -47.61 15.59
CA ARG A 25 -47.47 -47.01 15.15
C ARG A 25 -47.36 -45.56 15.63
N SER A 26 -46.21 -45.19 16.21
CA SER A 26 -45.86 -43.81 16.57
C SER A 26 -45.80 -42.98 15.29
N THR A 27 -46.88 -42.29 14.97
CA THR A 27 -46.85 -41.15 14.09
C THR A 27 -46.32 -39.99 14.91
N GLU A 28 -45.08 -39.51 14.60
CA GLU A 28 -44.60 -38.23 15.11
C GLU A 28 -45.61 -37.16 14.69
N ILE A 29 -46.34 -36.63 15.66
CA ILE A 29 -47.14 -35.41 15.46
C ILE A 29 -46.14 -34.28 15.41
N LYS A 30 -45.71 -33.90 14.19
CA LYS A 30 -45.05 -32.62 13.97
C LYS A 30 -46.04 -31.52 14.30
N VAL A 31 -45.93 -30.92 15.48
CA VAL A 31 -46.61 -29.68 15.81
C VAL A 31 -46.04 -28.62 14.84
N GLU A 32 -46.73 -28.32 13.76
CA GLU A 32 -46.44 -27.19 12.91
C GLU A 32 -46.55 -25.94 13.78
N ALA A 33 -45.41 -25.24 13.97
CA ALA A 33 -45.41 -23.96 14.68
C ALA A 33 -46.38 -23.04 13.97
N ALA A 34 -47.38 -22.53 14.71
CA ALA A 34 -48.43 -21.64 14.19
C ALA A 34 -47.81 -20.55 13.29
N GLU A 35 -48.28 -20.46 12.06
CA GLU A 35 -47.81 -19.48 11.09
C GLU A 35 -48.10 -18.07 11.61
N ARG A 36 -47.05 -17.30 11.95
CA ARG A 36 -47.23 -15.91 12.38
C ARG A 36 -47.41 -15.02 11.15
N THR A 37 -48.50 -14.22 11.16
CA THR A 37 -48.81 -13.26 10.10
C THR A 37 -48.69 -11.82 10.63
N VAL A 38 -47.99 -10.93 9.87
CA VAL A 38 -47.88 -9.50 10.15
C VAL A 38 -48.54 -8.72 9.01
N ARG A 39 -49.58 -7.99 9.30
CA ARG A 39 -50.25 -7.10 8.33
C ARG A 39 -49.66 -5.70 8.37
N PHE A 40 -49.76 -4.97 7.27
CA PHE A 40 -49.23 -3.60 7.14
C PHE A 40 -50.28 -2.54 7.37
N TRP A 41 -49.86 -1.35 7.75
CA TRP A 41 -50.72 -0.20 8.02
C TRP A 41 -51.09 0.58 6.77
N ASP A 42 -50.61 0.23 5.59
CA ASP A 42 -50.78 0.98 4.34
C ASP A 42 -52.05 0.62 3.57
N ASN A 43 -52.96 -0.15 4.17
CA ASN A 43 -54.24 -0.63 3.58
C ASN A 43 -54.07 -1.36 2.23
N SER A 44 -52.84 -1.76 1.88
CA SER A 44 -52.56 -2.45 0.61
C SER A 44 -53.04 -3.90 0.58
N GLY A 45 -53.49 -4.41 1.74
CA GLY A 45 -53.82 -5.83 1.90
C GLY A 45 -52.62 -6.78 1.85
N ASN A 46 -51.44 -6.25 1.74
CA ASN A 46 -50.21 -7.03 1.77
C ASN A 46 -49.88 -7.48 3.20
N TYR A 47 -49.22 -8.64 3.35
CA TYR A 47 -48.82 -9.16 4.64
C TYR A 47 -47.55 -9.99 4.56
N LEU A 48 -46.81 -10.06 5.70
CA LEU A 48 -45.71 -10.99 5.91
C LEU A 48 -46.24 -12.23 6.61
N GLN A 49 -45.96 -13.40 6.08
CA GLN A 49 -46.24 -14.69 6.68
C GLN A 49 -44.94 -15.41 7.03
N LYS A 50 -44.83 -15.89 8.26
CA LYS A 50 -43.68 -16.71 8.69
C LYS A 50 -43.96 -18.18 8.37
N SER A 51 -43.09 -18.84 7.64
CA SER A 51 -43.17 -20.27 7.35
C SER A 51 -41.77 -20.85 7.30
N GLY A 52 -41.53 -21.99 7.93
CA GLY A 52 -40.23 -22.65 7.99
C GLY A 52 -39.10 -21.71 8.50
N GLY A 53 -39.39 -20.85 9.49
CA GLY A 53 -38.41 -19.91 10.04
C GLY A 53 -38.14 -18.65 9.17
N ASN A 54 -38.70 -18.58 7.98
CA ASN A 54 -38.53 -17.48 7.03
C ASN A 54 -39.79 -16.62 6.92
N TRP A 55 -39.61 -15.35 6.50
CA TRP A 55 -40.72 -14.44 6.25
C TRP A 55 -40.95 -14.28 4.76
N TYR A 56 -42.20 -14.36 4.32
CA TYR A 56 -42.62 -14.24 2.93
C TYR A 56 -43.62 -13.12 2.77
N LEU A 57 -43.42 -12.25 1.78
CA LEU A 57 -44.36 -11.19 1.44
C LEU A 57 -45.41 -11.71 0.46
N LYS A 58 -46.68 -11.52 0.83
CA LYS A 58 -47.85 -11.89 0.02
C LYS A 58 -48.83 -10.74 -0.11
N ASP A 59 -49.57 -10.71 -1.20
CA ASP A 59 -50.73 -9.80 -1.37
C ASP A 59 -52.00 -10.42 -0.79
N SER A 60 -53.11 -9.67 -0.87
CA SER A 60 -54.45 -10.11 -0.42
C SER A 60 -54.92 -11.40 -1.13
N LYS A 61 -54.43 -11.67 -2.35
CA LYS A 61 -54.71 -12.89 -3.12
C LYS A 61 -53.71 -13.99 -2.86
N LYS A 62 -52.90 -13.91 -1.80
CA LYS A 62 -51.85 -14.87 -1.40
C LYS A 62 -50.70 -15.01 -2.40
N ARG A 63 -50.60 -14.15 -3.39
CA ARG A 63 -49.49 -14.16 -4.39
C ARG A 63 -48.24 -13.60 -3.75
N LYS A 64 -47.09 -14.23 -4.05
CA LYS A 64 -45.76 -13.82 -3.55
C LYS A 64 -45.34 -12.50 -4.21
N LEU A 65 -44.95 -11.52 -3.40
CA LEU A 65 -44.38 -10.26 -3.86
C LEU A 65 -42.85 -10.27 -3.76
N THR A 66 -42.17 -9.85 -4.79
CA THR A 66 -40.71 -10.00 -4.96
C THR A 66 -40.02 -8.63 -5.14
N GLY A 67 -38.67 -8.62 -5.05
CA GLY A 67 -37.84 -7.45 -5.29
C GLY A 67 -37.87 -6.43 -4.15
N LEU A 68 -37.56 -5.17 -4.47
CA LEU A 68 -37.56 -4.09 -3.49
C LEU A 68 -38.97 -3.63 -3.18
N ARG A 69 -39.34 -3.63 -1.90
CA ARG A 69 -40.66 -3.20 -1.38
C ARG A 69 -40.51 -2.30 -0.17
N TYR A 70 -41.38 -1.31 -0.06
CA TYR A 70 -41.52 -0.52 1.16
C TYR A 70 -42.54 -1.20 2.07
N LEU A 71 -42.19 -1.34 3.36
CA LEU A 71 -43.06 -1.90 4.39
C LEU A 71 -43.27 -0.85 5.46
N SER A 72 -44.55 -0.47 5.69
CA SER A 72 -44.96 0.33 6.82
C SER A 72 -45.35 -0.60 7.97
N ILE A 73 -44.45 -0.79 8.91
CA ILE A 73 -44.59 -1.81 9.97
C ILE A 73 -44.89 -1.14 11.30
N PRO A 74 -45.82 -1.67 12.11
CA PRO A 74 -46.09 -1.19 13.46
C PRO A 74 -44.83 -1.19 14.34
N LYS A 75 -44.70 -0.19 15.22
CA LYS A 75 -43.52 -0.05 16.10
C LYS A 75 -43.27 -1.24 17.04
N THR A 76 -44.32 -2.01 17.31
CA THR A 76 -44.29 -3.18 18.19
C THR A 76 -43.71 -4.43 17.53
N GLU A 77 -43.52 -4.43 16.24
CA GLU A 77 -43.03 -5.57 15.49
C GLU A 77 -41.50 -5.64 15.43
N PHE A 78 -40.96 -6.83 15.19
CA PHE A 78 -39.54 -7.11 15.15
C PHE A 78 -38.79 -6.48 13.96
N LEU A 79 -39.50 -6.04 12.92
CA LEU A 79 -38.99 -5.24 11.80
C LEU A 79 -39.38 -3.77 11.98
N LYS A 80 -38.54 -2.89 11.45
CA LYS A 80 -38.83 -1.44 11.43
C LYS A 80 -39.35 -1.06 10.06
N THR A 81 -40.18 -0.01 9.99
CA THR A 81 -40.60 0.59 8.72
C THR A 81 -39.42 0.92 7.84
N GLY A 82 -39.46 0.55 6.54
CA GLY A 82 -38.37 0.76 5.59
C GLY A 82 -38.50 -0.04 4.30
N PHE A 83 -37.45 0.00 3.51
CA PHE A 83 -37.37 -0.74 2.25
C PHE A 83 -36.65 -2.06 2.47
N TYR A 84 -37.22 -3.15 1.92
CA TYR A 84 -36.72 -4.51 2.08
C TYR A 84 -36.63 -5.23 0.75
N MET A 85 -35.64 -6.15 0.63
CA MET A 85 -35.48 -7.01 -0.53
C MET A 85 -36.12 -8.36 -0.31
N PHE A 86 -36.86 -8.81 -1.31
CA PHE A 86 -37.47 -10.14 -1.37
C PHE A 86 -36.93 -10.88 -2.58
N ASP A 87 -36.61 -12.16 -2.38
CA ASP A 87 -36.12 -13.02 -3.47
C ASP A 87 -37.25 -13.38 -4.48
N LYS A 88 -36.94 -14.20 -5.48
CA LYS A 88 -37.89 -14.68 -6.49
C LYS A 88 -39.07 -15.49 -5.92
N ASN A 89 -38.92 -16.00 -4.69
CA ASN A 89 -39.95 -16.75 -3.99
C ASN A 89 -40.72 -15.91 -2.96
N GLY A 90 -40.52 -14.57 -2.94
CA GLY A 90 -41.13 -13.66 -1.98
C GLY A 90 -40.53 -13.74 -0.58
N LYS A 91 -39.41 -14.45 -0.39
CA LYS A 91 -38.73 -14.58 0.92
C LYS A 91 -37.95 -13.30 1.23
N LEU A 92 -38.10 -12.80 2.46
CA LEU A 92 -37.35 -11.64 2.97
C LEU A 92 -35.85 -12.01 3.13
N LEU A 93 -34.99 -11.21 2.49
CA LEU A 93 -33.55 -11.37 2.56
C LEU A 93 -32.98 -10.62 3.77
N ARG A 94 -32.91 -11.30 4.92
CA ARG A 94 -32.43 -10.77 6.21
C ARG A 94 -30.92 -10.88 6.34
N LYS A 95 -30.18 -10.15 5.53
CA LYS A 95 -28.74 -10.03 5.65
C LYS A 95 -28.24 -8.72 5.06
N GLN A 96 -27.09 -8.25 5.53
CA GLN A 96 -26.40 -7.14 4.87
C GLN A 96 -25.94 -7.57 3.48
N SER A 97 -26.39 -6.85 2.47
CA SER A 97 -26.02 -7.10 1.08
C SER A 97 -26.07 -5.82 0.26
N VAL A 98 -25.23 -5.74 -0.76
CA VAL A 98 -25.27 -4.65 -1.75
C VAL A 98 -26.13 -5.09 -2.92
N TYR A 99 -27.02 -4.22 -3.36
CA TYR A 99 -27.90 -4.41 -4.50
C TYR A 99 -27.67 -3.31 -5.52
N TYR A 100 -27.81 -3.63 -6.80
CA TYR A 100 -27.79 -2.65 -7.88
C TYR A 100 -29.21 -2.44 -8.40
N PHE A 101 -29.61 -1.17 -8.48
CA PHE A 101 -30.87 -0.77 -9.07
C PHE A 101 -30.62 0.07 -10.32
N ASP A 102 -31.41 -0.20 -11.36
CA ASP A 102 -31.40 0.59 -12.60
C ASP A 102 -32.65 1.49 -12.60
N LYS A 103 -32.49 2.67 -11.95
CA LYS A 103 -33.51 3.73 -11.88
C LYS A 103 -34.90 3.21 -11.42
N LYS A 104 -34.95 2.41 -10.38
CA LYS A 104 -36.19 1.87 -9.82
C LYS A 104 -36.84 2.85 -8.84
N THR A 105 -38.13 3.15 -8.98
CA THR A 105 -38.92 3.94 -8.01
C THR A 105 -39.80 3.02 -7.19
N VAL A 106 -39.75 3.18 -5.84
CA VAL A 106 -40.61 2.44 -4.90
C VAL A 106 -41.07 3.42 -3.85
N SER A 107 -42.41 3.53 -3.64
CA SER A 107 -43.03 4.46 -2.66
C SER A 107 -42.45 5.88 -2.74
N GLY A 108 -42.38 6.46 -3.95
CA GLY A 108 -41.86 7.80 -4.21
C GLY A 108 -40.36 8.00 -4.09
N VAL A 109 -39.61 6.96 -3.71
CA VAL A 109 -38.14 7.01 -3.61
C VAL A 109 -37.51 6.36 -4.83
N ARG A 110 -36.60 7.10 -5.49
CA ARG A 110 -35.81 6.60 -6.62
C ARG A 110 -34.54 5.92 -6.14
N PHE A 111 -34.35 4.67 -6.52
CA PHE A 111 -33.16 3.87 -6.32
C PHE A 111 -32.38 3.75 -7.63
N ASP A 112 -31.08 4.09 -7.59
CA ASP A 112 -30.18 3.98 -8.73
C ASP A 112 -28.79 3.52 -8.27
N LYS A 113 -28.11 2.70 -9.06
CA LYS A 113 -26.81 2.15 -8.77
C LYS A 113 -26.77 1.28 -7.51
N TYR A 114 -25.76 1.40 -6.67
CA TYR A 114 -25.49 0.49 -5.55
C TYR A 114 -26.12 1.01 -4.26
N HIS A 115 -26.90 0.17 -3.61
CA HIS A 115 -27.51 0.40 -2.30
C HIS A 115 -27.22 -0.78 -1.39
N ILE A 116 -27.06 -0.54 -0.09
CA ILE A 116 -26.79 -1.56 0.92
C ILE A 116 -27.94 -1.68 1.91
N THR A 117 -28.23 -2.92 2.30
CA THR A 117 -29.13 -3.23 3.41
C THR A 117 -28.36 -3.37 4.71
N ASP A 118 -29.00 -3.20 5.85
CA ASP A 118 -28.49 -3.59 7.17
C ASP A 118 -28.54 -5.12 7.37
N SER A 119 -28.15 -5.59 8.55
CA SER A 119 -28.17 -7.02 8.91
C SER A 119 -29.58 -7.64 8.94
N ASN A 120 -30.63 -6.82 9.02
CA ASN A 120 -32.02 -7.25 8.94
C ASN A 120 -32.59 -7.18 7.52
N GLY A 121 -31.76 -6.84 6.52
CA GLY A 121 -32.17 -6.70 5.13
C GLY A 121 -32.93 -5.41 4.82
N ARG A 122 -32.89 -4.40 5.71
CA ARG A 122 -33.55 -3.11 5.55
C ARG A 122 -32.63 -2.06 4.93
N ILE A 123 -33.13 -1.29 3.99
CA ILE A 123 -32.53 -0.03 3.52
C ILE A 123 -33.13 1.10 4.36
N SER A 124 -32.31 1.74 5.18
CA SER A 124 -32.74 2.80 6.09
C SER A 124 -32.97 4.14 5.37
N LYS A 125 -34.03 4.87 5.75
CA LYS A 125 -34.49 6.10 5.06
C LYS A 125 -33.51 7.27 5.21
N GLY A 126 -32.88 7.46 6.33
CA GLY A 126 -32.11 8.67 6.64
C GLY A 126 -30.69 8.46 7.10
N GLU A 127 -30.28 7.24 7.32
CA GLU A 127 -28.99 6.93 7.91
C GLU A 127 -27.86 7.19 6.91
N ARG A 128 -26.96 8.09 7.29
CA ARG A 128 -25.73 8.36 6.56
C ARG A 128 -24.54 8.01 7.45
N GLY A 129 -23.50 7.45 6.88
CA GLY A 129 -22.31 7.14 7.67
C GLY A 129 -21.46 6.01 7.13
N PHE A 130 -20.65 5.47 8.01
CA PHE A 130 -19.80 4.34 7.67
C PHE A 130 -20.54 3.01 7.80
N VAL A 131 -20.20 2.08 6.94
CA VAL A 131 -20.64 0.69 6.98
C VAL A 131 -19.49 -0.22 6.57
N ASN A 132 -19.34 -1.34 7.26
CA ASN A 132 -18.46 -2.42 6.81
C ASN A 132 -19.21 -3.21 5.74
N VAL A 133 -18.57 -3.39 4.58
CA VAL A 133 -19.09 -4.20 3.48
C VAL A 133 -18.17 -5.40 3.30
N ALA A 134 -18.73 -6.60 3.33
CA ALA A 134 -18.01 -7.81 2.99
C ALA A 134 -17.82 -7.92 1.45
N GLU A 135 -16.81 -8.65 1.04
CA GLU A 135 -16.59 -8.91 -0.38
C GLU A 135 -17.80 -9.64 -0.98
N GLN A 136 -18.27 -9.19 -2.12
CA GLN A 136 -19.39 -9.80 -2.82
C GLN A 136 -19.39 -9.44 -4.31
N LYS A 137 -20.09 -10.20 -5.13
CA LYS A 137 -20.27 -9.94 -6.57
C LYS A 137 -21.68 -9.46 -6.83
N VAL A 138 -21.84 -8.31 -7.49
CA VAL A 138 -23.14 -7.70 -7.80
C VAL A 138 -23.18 -7.36 -9.28
N ARG A 139 -24.07 -7.97 -10.06
CA ARG A 139 -24.17 -7.84 -11.53
C ARG A 139 -22.80 -8.02 -12.24
N GLY A 140 -22.04 -9.05 -11.86
CA GLY A 140 -20.73 -9.33 -12.42
C GLY A 140 -19.59 -8.48 -11.84
N LYS A 141 -19.85 -7.35 -11.19
CA LYS A 141 -18.83 -6.47 -10.60
C LYS A 141 -18.46 -6.91 -9.19
N LYS A 142 -17.15 -7.01 -8.90
CA LYS A 142 -16.63 -7.29 -7.56
C LYS A 142 -16.74 -6.05 -6.68
N ILE A 143 -17.43 -6.16 -5.56
CA ILE A 143 -17.42 -5.18 -4.46
C ILE A 143 -16.38 -5.65 -3.46
N ILE A 144 -15.32 -4.89 -3.28
CA ILE A 144 -14.18 -5.24 -2.43
C ILE A 144 -14.55 -5.00 -0.97
N ALA A 145 -14.15 -5.91 -0.07
CA ALA A 145 -14.35 -5.73 1.36
C ALA A 145 -13.73 -4.41 1.88
N GLY A 146 -14.39 -3.76 2.84
CA GLY A 146 -13.88 -2.54 3.42
C GLY A 146 -14.93 -1.65 4.06
N ILE A 147 -14.49 -0.45 4.48
CA ILE A 147 -15.36 0.59 5.04
C ILE A 147 -15.86 1.46 3.89
N TYR A 148 -17.18 1.64 3.83
CA TYR A 148 -17.87 2.45 2.84
C TYR A 148 -18.62 3.58 3.50
N TYR A 149 -18.81 4.67 2.77
CA TYR A 149 -19.73 5.73 3.17
C TYR A 149 -21.06 5.54 2.44
N VAL A 150 -22.13 5.48 3.20
CA VAL A 150 -23.50 5.42 2.68
C VAL A 150 -24.18 6.77 2.83
N GLU A 151 -24.93 7.11 1.83
CA GLU A 151 -25.85 8.26 1.78
C GLU A 151 -27.26 7.83 2.21
N ALA A 152 -28.22 8.75 2.16
CA ALA A 152 -29.61 8.42 2.42
C ALA A 152 -30.07 7.22 1.58
N TYR A 153 -30.97 6.43 2.14
CA TYR A 153 -31.48 5.20 1.54
C TYR A 153 -30.38 4.17 1.21
N GLY A 154 -29.34 4.09 2.04
CA GLY A 154 -28.26 3.11 1.88
C GLY A 154 -27.47 3.25 0.60
N LYS A 155 -27.54 4.35 -0.13
CA LYS A 155 -26.84 4.54 -1.40
C LYS A 155 -25.34 4.60 -1.14
N LEU A 156 -24.58 3.75 -1.81
CA LEU A 156 -23.12 3.85 -1.83
C LEU A 156 -22.73 5.02 -2.74
N ALA A 157 -21.76 5.83 -2.29
CA ALA A 157 -21.24 6.91 -3.13
C ALA A 157 -20.76 6.34 -4.49
N ASP A 158 -21.11 7.00 -5.57
CA ASP A 158 -20.86 6.50 -6.94
C ASP A 158 -19.81 7.29 -7.72
N ARG A 159 -19.20 8.28 -7.09
CA ARG A 159 -18.13 9.11 -7.65
C ARG A 159 -17.00 9.27 -6.65
N GLY A 160 -15.76 9.19 -7.13
CA GLY A 160 -14.58 9.51 -6.33
C GLY A 160 -14.70 10.95 -5.79
N THR A 161 -14.58 11.12 -4.49
CA THR A 161 -14.81 12.43 -3.86
C THR A 161 -14.12 12.55 -2.52
N VAL A 162 -13.84 13.78 -2.12
CA VAL A 162 -13.41 14.14 -0.77
C VAL A 162 -14.62 14.48 0.09
N ARG A 163 -14.61 14.00 1.34
CA ARG A 163 -15.57 14.36 2.37
C ARG A 163 -14.84 14.72 3.66
N TYR A 164 -15.40 15.66 4.41
CA TYR A 164 -14.96 15.94 5.77
C TYR A 164 -15.66 14.98 6.73
N ILE A 165 -14.88 14.30 7.55
CA ILE A 165 -15.38 13.38 8.58
C ILE A 165 -15.06 14.00 9.94
N ARG A 166 -16.05 14.11 10.81
CA ARG A 166 -15.84 14.42 12.23
C ARG A 166 -15.25 13.21 12.93
N GLN A 167 -14.48 13.45 13.99
CA GLN A 167 -13.88 12.38 14.78
C GLN A 167 -14.90 11.32 15.18
N ARG A 168 -14.56 10.05 14.93
CA ARG A 168 -15.39 8.89 15.31
C ARG A 168 -14.58 7.60 15.36
N ARG A 169 -15.06 6.67 16.15
CA ARG A 169 -14.59 5.28 16.13
C ARG A 169 -15.53 4.43 15.28
N PHE A 170 -14.97 3.63 14.36
CA PHE A 170 -15.76 2.72 13.53
C PHE A 170 -14.89 1.54 13.07
N GLY A 171 -15.43 0.31 13.11
CA GLY A 171 -14.74 -0.90 12.67
C GLY A 171 -13.39 -1.12 13.36
N GLY A 172 -13.30 -0.85 14.67
CA GLY A 172 -12.05 -0.94 15.43
C GLY A 172 -11.04 0.17 15.17
N ARG A 173 -11.34 1.14 14.28
CA ARG A 173 -10.43 2.22 13.87
C ARG A 173 -10.89 3.57 14.41
N ASN A 174 -9.92 4.42 14.72
CA ASN A 174 -10.17 5.78 15.18
C ASN A 174 -9.96 6.76 14.01
N PHE A 175 -11.02 7.36 13.51
CA PHE A 175 -10.96 8.38 12.46
C PHE A 175 -10.89 9.76 13.11
N LYS A 176 -9.78 10.46 12.97
CA LYS A 176 -9.62 11.85 13.43
C LYS A 176 -10.43 12.79 12.52
N SER A 177 -10.83 13.95 13.01
CA SER A 177 -11.46 14.98 12.18
C SER A 177 -10.56 15.36 11.02
N GLY A 178 -11.12 15.46 9.81
CA GLY A 178 -10.37 15.80 8.61
C GLY A 178 -11.01 15.39 7.30
N TYR A 179 -10.28 15.60 6.22
CA TYR A 179 -10.71 15.24 4.88
C TYR A 179 -10.22 13.85 4.52
N TYR A 180 -11.12 13.06 3.91
CA TYR A 180 -10.86 11.69 3.46
C TYR A 180 -11.32 11.50 2.03
N TYR A 181 -10.59 10.71 1.26
CA TYR A 181 -10.98 10.37 -0.10
C TYR A 181 -11.78 9.08 -0.14
N PHE A 182 -12.83 9.09 -0.94
CA PHE A 182 -13.68 7.93 -1.19
C PHE A 182 -13.63 7.59 -2.67
N TYR A 183 -13.39 6.33 -2.99
CA TYR A 183 -13.46 5.84 -4.37
C TYR A 183 -14.86 5.97 -4.95
N GLY A 184 -14.99 5.84 -6.27
CA GLY A 184 -16.29 5.88 -6.95
C GLY A 184 -17.26 4.77 -6.58
N THR A 185 -16.85 3.82 -5.75
CA THR A 185 -17.69 2.79 -5.15
C THR A 185 -18.21 3.16 -3.76
N GLY A 186 -17.80 4.31 -3.21
CA GLY A 186 -18.08 4.71 -1.83
C GLY A 186 -17.11 4.17 -0.79
N ARG A 187 -16.16 3.33 -1.17
CA ARG A 187 -15.13 2.80 -0.26
C ARG A 187 -14.13 3.89 0.10
N ILE A 188 -13.81 4.02 1.40
CA ILE A 188 -12.77 4.94 1.86
C ILE A 188 -11.39 4.48 1.39
N CYS A 189 -10.57 5.41 0.95
CA CYS A 189 -9.15 5.17 0.65
C CYS A 189 -8.35 5.26 1.96
N MET A 190 -7.83 4.14 2.44
CA MET A 190 -7.06 4.08 3.70
C MET A 190 -5.56 3.87 3.47
N ARG A 191 -5.13 3.64 2.22
CA ARG A 191 -3.71 3.51 1.89
C ARG A 191 -3.15 4.87 1.49
N PRO A 192 -1.87 5.14 1.80
CA PRO A 192 -1.18 6.33 1.30
C PRO A 192 -1.31 6.44 -0.21
N SER A 193 -1.83 7.57 -0.69
CA SER A 193 -2.09 7.76 -2.13
C SER A 193 -2.38 9.21 -2.48
N PHE A 194 -2.16 9.55 -3.75
CA PHE A 194 -2.53 10.84 -4.31
C PHE A 194 -3.83 10.75 -5.11
N HIS A 195 -4.69 11.74 -4.94
CA HIS A 195 -5.94 11.84 -5.70
C HIS A 195 -6.16 13.25 -6.23
N LYS A 196 -6.57 13.34 -7.50
CA LYS A 196 -7.02 14.59 -8.10
C LYS A 196 -8.39 14.96 -7.52
N VAL A 197 -8.49 16.14 -6.96
CA VAL A 197 -9.71 16.66 -6.34
C VAL A 197 -10.02 18.02 -6.97
N ASN A 198 -11.24 18.17 -7.48
CA ASN A 198 -11.78 19.44 -7.93
C ASN A 198 -13.18 19.58 -7.33
N LYS A 199 -13.26 20.16 -6.11
CA LYS A 199 -14.50 20.25 -5.35
C LYS A 199 -14.37 21.25 -4.20
N THR A 200 -15.49 21.85 -3.81
CA THR A 200 -15.61 22.58 -2.55
C THR A 200 -16.24 21.69 -1.48
N VAL A 201 -15.61 21.61 -0.31
CA VAL A 201 -16.08 20.82 0.84
C VAL A 201 -15.98 21.70 2.08
N GLN A 202 -17.09 21.94 2.76
CA GLN A 202 -17.18 22.83 3.92
C GLN A 202 -16.51 24.20 3.69
N GLY A 203 -16.83 24.86 2.57
CA GLY A 203 -16.25 26.15 2.21
C GLY A 203 -14.82 26.10 1.66
N LYS A 204 -14.07 25.02 1.88
CA LYS A 204 -12.71 24.87 1.36
C LYS A 204 -12.72 24.38 -0.08
N LYS A 205 -12.15 25.17 -1.00
CA LYS A 205 -12.00 24.81 -2.41
C LYS A 205 -10.76 23.96 -2.61
N PHE A 206 -10.93 22.76 -3.19
CA PHE A 206 -9.86 21.87 -3.63
C PHE A 206 -9.75 21.94 -5.15
N ASN A 207 -8.53 22.16 -5.66
CA ASN A 207 -8.23 22.14 -7.09
C ASN A 207 -6.79 21.67 -7.26
N GLY A 208 -6.58 20.38 -7.51
CA GLY A 208 -5.26 19.80 -7.69
C GLY A 208 -5.17 18.35 -7.25
N ILE A 209 -3.93 17.90 -7.05
CA ILE A 209 -3.63 16.55 -6.56
C ILE A 209 -3.25 16.65 -5.09
N TYR A 210 -3.92 15.88 -4.24
CA TYR A 210 -3.76 15.93 -2.78
C TYR A 210 -3.35 14.57 -2.24
N TYR A 211 -2.53 14.58 -1.19
CA TYR A 211 -2.06 13.38 -0.51
C TYR A 211 -2.98 12.99 0.65
N PHE A 212 -3.39 11.74 0.60
CA PHE A 212 -4.13 11.07 1.65
C PHE A 212 -3.21 10.01 2.23
N GLY A 213 -2.74 10.27 3.43
CA GLY A 213 -1.64 9.50 4.01
C GLY A 213 -2.07 8.54 5.11
N ASN A 214 -1.34 8.56 6.19
CA ASN A 214 -1.55 7.74 7.37
C ASN A 214 -2.88 8.10 8.08
N ASP A 215 -3.08 7.71 9.32
CA ASP A 215 -4.31 7.98 10.07
C ASP A 215 -5.59 7.52 9.34
N ASN A 216 -5.58 6.30 8.80
CA ASN A 216 -6.70 5.70 8.07
C ASN A 216 -7.10 6.44 6.77
N GLY A 217 -6.13 7.04 6.08
CA GLY A 217 -6.35 7.73 4.80
C GLY A 217 -6.78 9.18 4.95
N ARG A 218 -6.49 9.83 6.10
CA ARG A 218 -6.73 11.25 6.28
C ARG A 218 -5.81 12.09 5.39
N MET A 219 -6.33 13.14 4.78
CA MET A 219 -5.53 14.12 4.05
C MET A 219 -4.49 14.75 4.97
N VAL A 220 -3.26 14.79 4.55
CA VAL A 220 -2.19 15.50 5.24
C VAL A 220 -2.40 17.01 5.06
N GLN A 221 -2.45 17.75 6.17
CA GLN A 221 -2.61 19.22 6.20
C GLN A 221 -1.42 19.86 6.91
N LYS A 222 -0.23 19.46 6.49
CA LYS A 222 1.06 19.98 6.95
C LYS A 222 2.03 19.89 5.78
N ALA A 223 2.75 20.99 5.50
CA ALA A 223 3.79 20.98 4.47
C ALA A 223 4.92 20.01 4.85
N GLY A 224 5.41 19.27 3.87
CA GLY A 224 6.51 18.34 4.08
C GLY A 224 6.67 17.29 3.00
N TRP A 225 7.74 16.52 3.12
CA TRP A 225 7.99 15.35 2.31
C TRP A 225 7.10 14.19 2.71
N VAL A 226 6.57 13.49 1.74
CA VAL A 226 5.73 12.30 1.91
C VAL A 226 6.19 11.19 0.97
N THR A 227 6.09 9.95 1.43
CA THR A 227 6.42 8.78 0.61
C THR A 227 5.14 8.12 0.11
N CYS A 228 5.08 7.84 -1.19
CA CYS A 228 3.99 7.11 -1.82
C CYS A 228 4.57 6.15 -2.86
N GLU A 229 4.24 4.87 -2.76
CA GLU A 229 4.73 3.82 -3.68
C GLU A 229 6.26 3.84 -3.87
N GLY A 230 6.99 4.03 -2.76
CA GLY A 230 8.46 4.06 -2.75
C GLY A 230 9.09 5.35 -3.31
N GLN A 231 8.29 6.31 -3.79
CA GLN A 231 8.76 7.60 -4.29
C GLN A 231 8.50 8.72 -3.29
N GLN A 232 9.37 9.73 -3.29
CA GLN A 232 9.21 10.92 -2.46
C GLN A 232 8.54 12.06 -3.24
N TYR A 233 7.63 12.74 -2.56
CA TYR A 233 6.89 13.89 -3.04
C TYR A 233 6.86 14.97 -1.97
N TYR A 234 6.67 16.21 -2.37
CA TYR A 234 6.45 17.29 -1.43
C TYR A 234 5.03 17.81 -1.52
N VAL A 235 4.38 17.99 -0.37
CA VAL A 235 3.04 18.59 -0.28
C VAL A 235 3.09 19.91 0.48
N ASP A 236 2.20 20.84 0.11
CA ASP A 236 2.05 22.12 0.81
C ASP A 236 1.26 21.94 2.13
N GLN A 237 1.06 23.04 2.84
CA GLN A 237 0.28 23.10 4.08
C GLN A 237 -1.18 22.64 3.95
N ASN A 238 -1.69 22.53 2.73
CA ASN A 238 -3.04 22.04 2.43
C ASN A 238 -3.05 20.59 1.98
N GLY A 239 -1.89 19.92 1.94
CA GLY A 239 -1.71 18.57 1.43
C GLY A 239 -1.71 18.47 -0.08
N LYS A 240 -1.61 19.61 -0.81
CA LYS A 240 -1.52 19.64 -2.27
C LYS A 240 -0.10 19.33 -2.73
N MET A 241 0.05 18.43 -3.70
CA MET A 241 1.32 18.07 -4.29
C MET A 241 1.95 19.26 -5.01
N LEU A 242 3.22 19.53 -4.72
CA LEU A 242 4.03 20.51 -5.45
C LEU A 242 4.60 19.88 -6.73
N VAL A 243 4.60 20.64 -7.79
CA VAL A 243 5.10 20.24 -9.11
C VAL A 243 5.82 21.41 -9.81
N ASN A 244 6.72 21.10 -10.74
CA ASN A 244 7.42 22.05 -11.60
C ASN A 244 8.10 23.17 -10.81
N ARG A 245 8.78 22.81 -9.72
CA ARG A 245 9.50 23.79 -8.88
C ARG A 245 10.57 23.15 -8.02
N TRP A 246 11.47 24.00 -7.54
CA TRP A 246 12.48 23.65 -6.54
C TRP A 246 11.88 23.60 -5.14
N LYS A 247 12.31 22.61 -4.37
CA LYS A 247 12.02 22.51 -2.94
C LYS A 247 13.17 21.78 -2.22
N ASP A 248 13.73 22.41 -1.20
CA ASP A 248 14.81 21.88 -0.37
C ASP A 248 16.00 21.32 -1.19
N GLY A 249 16.38 22.03 -2.28
CA GLY A 249 17.48 21.63 -3.17
C GLY A 249 17.11 20.59 -4.24
N TYR A 250 15.87 20.10 -4.29
CA TYR A 250 15.37 19.16 -5.28
C TYR A 250 14.37 19.81 -6.25
N TYR A 251 14.44 19.47 -7.52
CA TYR A 251 13.43 19.89 -8.50
C TYR A 251 12.32 18.86 -8.61
N LEU A 252 11.09 19.29 -8.40
CA LEU A 252 9.89 18.46 -8.53
C LEU A 252 9.36 18.55 -9.96
N LYS A 253 9.28 17.40 -10.65
CA LYS A 253 8.75 17.31 -12.03
C LYS A 253 7.23 17.57 -12.08
N SER A 254 6.66 17.60 -13.27
CA SER A 254 5.22 17.78 -13.49
C SER A 254 4.35 16.70 -12.83
N ASN A 255 4.89 15.51 -12.63
CA ASN A 255 4.24 14.42 -11.91
C ASN A 255 4.52 14.41 -10.38
N GLY A 256 5.25 15.41 -9.87
CA GLY A 256 5.60 15.59 -8.46
C GLY A 256 6.81 14.78 -7.98
N THR A 257 7.38 13.88 -8.80
CA THR A 257 8.58 13.13 -8.42
C THR A 257 9.83 14.00 -8.52
N ILE A 258 10.87 13.67 -7.75
CA ILE A 258 12.17 14.33 -7.82
C ILE A 258 12.79 14.10 -9.20
N ALA A 259 13.28 15.17 -9.82
CA ALA A 259 14.10 15.09 -11.02
C ALA A 259 15.46 14.51 -10.67
N LYS A 260 15.99 13.60 -11.48
CA LYS A 260 17.29 12.97 -11.30
C LYS A 260 18.02 12.91 -12.64
N ASN A 261 19.33 13.17 -12.60
CA ASN A 261 20.22 13.04 -13.75
C ASN A 261 19.68 13.72 -15.01
N MET A 262 19.28 14.99 -14.88
CA MET A 262 18.71 15.75 -16.01
C MET A 262 18.95 17.26 -15.89
N LYS A 263 18.79 17.96 -17.02
CA LYS A 263 18.63 19.40 -17.05
C LYS A 263 17.16 19.74 -16.79
N THR A 264 16.89 20.60 -15.83
CA THR A 264 15.54 21.05 -15.49
C THR A 264 15.01 22.08 -16.51
N PRO A 265 13.69 22.29 -16.60
CA PRO A 265 13.10 23.25 -17.56
C PRO A 265 13.58 24.68 -17.38
N ASP A 266 14.01 25.07 -16.18
CA ASP A 266 14.61 26.38 -15.87
C ASP A 266 16.12 26.44 -16.11
N GLY A 267 16.70 25.42 -16.79
CA GLY A 267 18.08 25.39 -17.24
C GLY A 267 19.11 24.93 -16.21
N GLN A 268 18.71 24.58 -15.00
CA GLN A 268 19.59 24.04 -13.97
C GLN A 268 19.87 22.55 -14.20
N TYR A 269 20.88 22.02 -13.53
CA TYR A 269 21.23 20.60 -13.59
C TYR A 269 20.95 19.94 -12.24
N VAL A 270 20.53 18.68 -12.28
CA VAL A 270 20.42 17.82 -11.11
C VAL A 270 21.20 16.54 -11.34
N ASP A 271 21.87 16.08 -10.28
CA ASP A 271 22.65 14.84 -10.28
C ASP A 271 21.76 13.58 -10.21
N TRP A 272 22.37 12.42 -10.16
CA TRP A 272 21.68 11.14 -10.05
C TRP A 272 20.92 10.97 -8.71
N GLN A 273 21.27 11.72 -7.67
CA GLN A 273 20.57 11.76 -6.38
C GLN A 273 19.39 12.74 -6.42
N GLY A 274 19.33 13.61 -7.43
CA GLY A 274 18.30 14.63 -7.61
C GLY A 274 18.65 15.98 -6.98
N ARG A 275 19.89 16.19 -6.54
CA ARG A 275 20.36 17.45 -5.95
C ARG A 275 20.77 18.43 -7.06
N LYS A 276 20.60 19.71 -6.80
CA LYS A 276 21.11 20.75 -7.70
C LYS A 276 22.63 20.57 -7.87
N SER A 277 23.11 20.60 -9.11
CA SER A 277 24.50 20.36 -9.48
C SER A 277 24.97 21.38 -10.53
N THR A 278 26.28 21.51 -10.68
CA THR A 278 26.87 22.20 -11.82
C THR A 278 26.76 21.35 -13.09
N ARG A 279 27.01 21.97 -14.25
CA ARG A 279 27.05 21.23 -15.52
C ARG A 279 28.10 20.12 -15.51
N SER A 280 29.27 20.38 -14.90
CA SER A 280 30.36 19.41 -14.81
C SER A 280 30.03 18.23 -13.90
N GLU A 281 29.46 18.49 -12.74
CA GLU A 281 28.98 17.44 -11.80
C GLU A 281 27.86 16.60 -12.42
N TYR A 282 26.94 17.25 -13.14
CA TYR A 282 25.91 16.53 -13.90
C TYR A 282 26.51 15.58 -14.95
N ALA A 283 27.46 16.07 -15.76
CA ALA A 283 28.10 15.27 -16.79
C ALA A 283 28.84 14.07 -16.19
N LEU A 284 29.53 14.26 -15.06
CA LEU A 284 30.20 13.19 -14.31
C LEU A 284 29.21 12.17 -13.73
N SER A 285 28.09 12.66 -13.20
CA SER A 285 27.02 11.83 -12.67
C SER A 285 26.34 11.00 -13.76
N ALA A 286 26.10 11.58 -14.93
CA ALA A 286 25.56 10.87 -16.10
C ALA A 286 26.52 9.78 -16.57
N PHE A 287 27.81 10.12 -16.71
CA PHE A 287 28.85 9.16 -17.08
C PHE A 287 28.95 7.99 -16.07
N LYS A 288 28.90 8.30 -14.77
CA LYS A 288 28.90 7.24 -13.73
C LYS A 288 27.73 6.28 -13.91
N SER A 289 26.52 6.80 -14.10
CA SER A 289 25.30 5.99 -14.27
C SER A 289 25.37 5.11 -15.54
N GLU A 290 25.91 5.65 -16.64
CA GLU A 290 26.11 4.91 -17.88
C GLU A 290 27.14 3.77 -17.68
N LEU A 291 28.23 4.07 -16.99
CA LEU A 291 29.27 3.10 -16.69
C LEU A 291 28.79 1.97 -15.74
N GLU A 292 27.99 2.31 -14.72
CA GLU A 292 27.34 1.32 -13.85
C GLU A 292 26.44 0.38 -14.64
N SER A 293 25.67 0.91 -15.56
CA SER A 293 24.80 0.12 -16.46
C SER A 293 25.63 -0.77 -17.38
N PHE A 294 26.73 -0.24 -17.92
CA PHE A 294 27.64 -0.98 -18.78
C PHE A 294 28.30 -2.16 -18.05
N VAL A 295 28.92 -1.95 -16.89
CA VAL A 295 29.58 -3.03 -16.16
C VAL A 295 28.61 -4.07 -15.63
N SER A 296 27.39 -3.66 -15.25
CA SER A 296 26.37 -4.61 -14.76
C SER A 296 25.90 -5.59 -15.83
N ALA A 297 25.98 -5.22 -17.10
CA ALA A 297 25.60 -6.09 -18.22
C ALA A 297 26.53 -7.30 -18.40
N TYR A 298 27.75 -7.21 -17.89
CA TYR A 298 28.74 -8.32 -18.01
C TYR A 298 28.69 -9.31 -16.84
N GLY A 299 27.88 -9.07 -15.83
CA GLY A 299 27.85 -9.88 -14.61
C GLY A 299 29.16 -9.84 -13.82
N GLY A 300 29.25 -10.66 -12.76
CA GLY A 300 30.46 -10.73 -11.92
C GLY A 300 30.63 -9.56 -10.95
N ASN A 301 31.81 -9.43 -10.39
CA ASN A 301 32.17 -8.41 -9.40
C ASN A 301 33.06 -7.33 -10.02
N TRP A 302 32.59 -6.12 -10.04
CA TRP A 302 33.30 -4.97 -10.58
C TRP A 302 33.56 -3.93 -9.50
N SER A 303 34.77 -3.34 -9.51
CA SER A 303 35.12 -2.13 -8.83
C SER A 303 35.82 -1.23 -9.85
N VAL A 304 35.32 0.00 -10.01
CA VAL A 304 35.81 0.91 -11.05
C VAL A 304 36.20 2.24 -10.40
N TYR A 305 37.43 2.67 -10.60
CA TYR A 305 37.91 3.98 -10.20
C TYR A 305 38.48 4.72 -11.41
N ILE A 306 37.91 5.87 -11.72
CA ILE A 306 38.37 6.73 -12.79
C ILE A 306 38.59 8.14 -12.21
N LYS A 307 39.80 8.70 -12.47
CA LYS A 307 40.13 10.06 -12.06
C LYS A 307 40.55 10.87 -13.28
N ASP A 308 39.89 11.99 -13.51
CA ASP A 308 40.35 13.02 -14.42
C ASP A 308 41.53 13.78 -13.78
N LEU A 309 42.71 13.62 -14.30
CA LEU A 309 43.92 14.22 -13.73
C LEU A 309 43.95 15.75 -13.90
N LYS A 310 43.20 16.29 -14.88
CA LYS A 310 43.12 17.74 -15.13
C LYS A 310 42.20 18.44 -14.16
N THR A 311 41.04 17.86 -13.88
CA THR A 311 40.00 18.48 -13.03
C THR A 311 40.04 17.94 -11.61
N GLY A 312 40.67 16.81 -11.37
CA GLY A 312 40.65 16.09 -10.10
C GLY A 312 39.32 15.32 -9.85
N ASN A 313 38.39 15.38 -10.77
CA ASN A 313 37.10 14.68 -10.65
C ASN A 313 37.29 13.15 -10.62
N VAL A 314 36.47 12.48 -9.80
CA VAL A 314 36.54 11.05 -9.59
C VAL A 314 35.19 10.39 -9.83
N VAL A 315 35.19 9.31 -10.57
CA VAL A 315 34.11 8.31 -10.59
C VAL A 315 34.58 7.09 -9.81
N ASN A 316 33.81 6.70 -8.82
CA ASN A 316 34.06 5.51 -8.02
C ASN A 316 32.79 4.65 -7.98
N ILE A 317 32.88 3.40 -8.42
CA ILE A 317 31.78 2.44 -8.48
C ILE A 317 32.18 1.23 -7.67
N ASN A 318 31.34 0.88 -6.68
CA ASN A 318 31.51 -0.31 -5.88
C ASN A 318 32.91 -0.37 -5.21
N ASP A 319 33.23 0.70 -4.47
CA ASP A 319 34.47 0.85 -3.72
C ASP A 319 34.53 -0.18 -2.58
N ARG A 320 35.18 -1.26 -2.82
CA ARG A 320 35.35 -2.38 -1.90
C ARG A 320 36.67 -3.09 -2.12
N GLU A 321 37.06 -3.88 -1.16
CA GLU A 321 38.22 -4.78 -1.29
C GLU A 321 38.03 -5.78 -2.45
N MET A 322 39.01 -5.86 -3.31
CA MET A 322 39.03 -6.73 -4.46
C MET A 322 40.39 -7.47 -4.53
N TYR A 323 40.38 -8.71 -5.01
CA TYR A 323 41.61 -9.43 -5.25
C TYR A 323 42.41 -8.72 -6.35
N PRO A 324 43.66 -8.27 -6.06
CA PRO A 324 44.39 -7.38 -6.96
C PRO A 324 44.95 -8.08 -8.20
N ALA A 325 45.07 -9.41 -8.18
CA ALA A 325 45.73 -10.17 -9.23
C ALA A 325 47.11 -9.53 -9.60
N SER A 326 47.43 -9.42 -10.87
CA SER A 326 48.70 -8.86 -11.34
C SER A 326 48.84 -7.33 -11.16
N THR A 327 47.78 -6.62 -10.74
CA THR A 327 47.90 -5.18 -10.44
C THR A 327 48.87 -4.91 -9.28
N ILE A 328 49.06 -5.88 -8.37
CA ILE A 328 50.03 -5.78 -7.27
C ILE A 328 51.48 -5.59 -7.79
N LYS A 329 51.79 -6.03 -9.00
CA LYS A 329 53.11 -5.91 -9.59
C LYS A 329 53.59 -4.46 -9.78
N ALA A 330 52.64 -3.54 -10.06
CA ALA A 330 52.94 -2.12 -10.12
C ALA A 330 53.43 -1.56 -8.78
N PHE A 331 52.91 -2.05 -7.67
CA PHE A 331 53.34 -1.66 -6.33
C PHE A 331 54.70 -2.25 -5.97
N VAL A 332 54.95 -3.50 -6.36
CA VAL A 332 56.29 -4.12 -6.20
C VAL A 332 57.33 -3.37 -7.02
N MET A 333 57.03 -2.99 -8.26
CA MET A 333 57.91 -2.14 -9.07
C MET A 333 58.24 -0.82 -8.39
N ALA A 334 57.21 -0.12 -7.87
CA ALA A 334 57.41 1.13 -7.15
C ALA A 334 58.28 0.98 -5.89
N SER A 335 58.09 -0.12 -5.14
CA SER A 335 58.92 -0.45 -3.98
C SER A 335 60.36 -0.77 -4.38
N VAL A 336 60.60 -1.48 -5.49
CA VAL A 336 61.96 -1.74 -6.02
C VAL A 336 62.66 -0.43 -6.34
N TYR A 337 62.01 0.49 -7.06
CA TYR A 337 62.60 1.80 -7.35
C TYR A 337 62.87 2.61 -6.09
N ASP A 338 62.04 2.52 -5.06
CA ASP A 338 62.31 3.15 -3.77
C ASP A 338 63.55 2.58 -3.06
N GLN A 339 63.74 1.23 -3.11
CA GLN A 339 64.95 0.58 -2.60
C GLN A 339 66.22 1.01 -3.39
N ILE A 340 66.10 1.14 -4.73
CA ILE A 340 67.21 1.65 -5.56
C ILE A 340 67.51 3.11 -5.19
N ARG A 341 66.53 3.95 -5.07
CA ARG A 341 66.68 5.37 -4.67
C ARG A 341 67.29 5.52 -3.27
N GLN A 342 67.04 4.59 -2.38
CA GLN A 342 67.64 4.57 -1.04
C GLN A 342 69.03 3.91 -0.99
N GLY A 343 69.57 3.49 -2.12
CA GLY A 343 70.86 2.79 -2.19
C GLY A 343 70.91 1.37 -1.61
N LYS A 344 69.72 0.81 -1.31
CA LYS A 344 69.55 -0.53 -0.72
C LYS A 344 69.52 -1.66 -1.76
N MET A 345 69.30 -1.31 -3.02
CA MET A 345 69.35 -2.21 -4.17
C MET A 345 70.02 -1.50 -5.31
N GLN A 346 70.98 -2.26 -5.97
CA GLN A 346 71.64 -1.74 -7.14
C GLN A 346 70.78 -1.92 -8.39
N TYR A 347 70.65 -0.85 -9.20
CA TYR A 347 69.97 -0.91 -10.49
C TYR A 347 70.93 -1.55 -11.54
N SER A 348 70.87 -2.87 -11.68
CA SER A 348 71.67 -3.64 -12.63
C SER A 348 70.84 -4.06 -13.84
N SER A 349 71.51 -4.53 -14.92
CA SER A 349 70.79 -5.08 -16.08
C SER A 349 69.89 -6.24 -15.72
N GLY A 350 70.30 -7.09 -14.74
CA GLY A 350 69.41 -8.14 -14.23
C GLY A 350 68.20 -7.68 -13.49
N VAL A 351 68.29 -6.58 -12.72
CA VAL A 351 67.05 -5.96 -12.07
C VAL A 351 66.18 -5.32 -13.12
N TYR A 352 66.74 -4.66 -14.13
CA TYR A 352 66.01 -4.12 -15.25
C TYR A 352 65.18 -5.18 -15.99
N SER A 353 65.85 -6.30 -16.37
CA SER A 353 65.16 -7.39 -17.06
C SER A 353 64.06 -7.99 -16.27
N LEU A 354 64.21 -8.21 -14.94
CA LEU A 354 63.16 -8.70 -14.07
C LEU A 354 61.99 -7.73 -13.99
N LEU A 355 62.24 -6.42 -13.87
CA LEU A 355 61.18 -5.38 -13.88
C LEU A 355 60.45 -5.35 -15.22
N TRP A 356 61.19 -5.43 -16.32
CA TRP A 356 60.64 -5.44 -17.67
C TRP A 356 59.68 -6.60 -17.87
N ASP A 357 60.12 -7.84 -17.61
CA ASP A 357 59.31 -9.03 -17.82
C ASP A 357 58.12 -9.10 -16.84
N MET A 358 58.33 -8.70 -15.57
CA MET A 358 57.23 -8.61 -14.60
C MET A 358 56.12 -7.70 -15.07
N ILE A 359 56.41 -6.55 -15.70
CA ILE A 359 55.39 -5.56 -16.07
C ILE A 359 54.87 -5.79 -17.48
N THR A 360 55.71 -6.12 -18.48
CA THR A 360 55.29 -6.21 -19.88
C THR A 360 54.58 -7.52 -20.22
N VAL A 361 55.02 -8.64 -19.66
CA VAL A 361 54.44 -9.97 -19.90
C VAL A 361 53.80 -10.56 -18.64
N SER A 362 53.79 -9.78 -17.57
CA SER A 362 53.18 -10.18 -16.28
C SER A 362 53.81 -11.46 -15.67
N ASP A 363 55.12 -11.60 -15.82
CA ASP A 363 55.84 -12.77 -15.33
C ASP A 363 55.80 -12.87 -13.79
N ASN A 364 55.40 -14.05 -13.26
CA ASN A 364 55.25 -14.28 -11.83
C ASN A 364 56.59 -14.66 -11.15
N GLU A 365 57.48 -15.29 -11.87
CA GLU A 365 58.81 -15.64 -11.30
C GLU A 365 59.68 -14.40 -11.18
N CYS A 366 59.61 -13.49 -12.14
CA CYS A 366 60.23 -12.17 -12.04
C CYS A 366 59.70 -11.38 -10.86
N TYR A 367 58.37 -11.40 -10.64
CA TYR A 367 57.77 -10.83 -9.44
C TYR A 367 58.30 -11.45 -8.14
N ASN A 368 58.28 -12.77 -8.04
CA ASN A 368 58.79 -13.51 -6.89
C ASN A 368 60.26 -13.18 -6.59
N GLU A 369 61.07 -13.13 -7.62
CA GLU A 369 62.52 -12.84 -7.50
C GLU A 369 62.76 -11.39 -7.04
N LEU A 370 62.04 -10.42 -7.59
CA LEU A 370 62.14 -9.04 -7.15
C LEU A 370 61.71 -8.84 -5.69
N VAL A 371 60.66 -9.56 -5.27
CA VAL A 371 60.27 -9.56 -3.85
C VAL A 371 61.35 -10.17 -2.97
N ARG A 372 61.93 -11.35 -3.34
CA ARG A 372 63.03 -11.98 -2.58
C ARG A 372 64.23 -11.05 -2.47
N ARG A 373 64.63 -10.37 -3.54
CA ARG A 373 65.77 -9.43 -3.52
C ARG A 373 65.57 -8.29 -2.55
N GLN A 374 64.38 -7.75 -2.47
CA GLN A 374 64.03 -6.71 -1.48
C GLN A 374 64.17 -7.22 -0.03
N GLY A 375 63.95 -8.50 0.20
CA GLY A 375 64.01 -9.15 1.51
C GLY A 375 65.35 -9.84 1.81
N GLY A 376 66.42 -9.52 1.10
CA GLY A 376 67.72 -10.17 1.33
C GLY A 376 67.73 -11.67 0.99
N GLY A 377 66.97 -12.11 0.01
CA GLY A 377 66.80 -13.51 -0.40
C GLY A 377 65.54 -14.18 0.17
N SER A 378 64.82 -13.52 1.11
CA SER A 378 63.61 -14.04 1.71
C SER A 378 62.37 -13.43 1.06
N PHE A 379 61.41 -14.26 0.61
CA PHE A 379 60.14 -13.80 0.07
C PHE A 379 59.30 -13.09 1.16
N VAL A 380 59.21 -13.68 2.37
CA VAL A 380 58.51 -13.09 3.52
C VAL A 380 59.13 -11.77 3.92
N GLY A 381 60.47 -11.68 3.97
CA GLY A 381 61.17 -10.42 4.21
C GLY A 381 60.86 -9.36 3.16
N GLY A 382 60.80 -9.76 1.89
CA GLY A 382 60.48 -8.90 0.78
C GLY A 382 59.02 -8.37 0.83
N THR A 383 58.06 -9.22 1.15
CA THR A 383 56.66 -8.75 1.33
C THR A 383 56.55 -7.76 2.47
N ALA A 384 57.31 -7.90 3.55
CA ALA A 384 57.36 -6.93 4.64
C ALA A 384 57.88 -5.58 4.16
N VAL A 385 58.92 -5.55 3.32
CA VAL A 385 59.47 -4.32 2.72
C VAL A 385 58.46 -3.64 1.80
N VAL A 386 57.80 -4.40 0.91
CA VAL A 386 56.74 -3.88 0.04
C VAL A 386 55.60 -3.28 0.87
N ASN A 387 55.11 -4.00 1.87
CA ASN A 387 54.05 -3.54 2.73
C ASN A 387 54.42 -2.28 3.56
N GLN A 388 55.69 -2.17 3.97
CA GLN A 388 56.19 -0.99 4.63
C GLN A 388 56.19 0.22 3.67
N TYR A 389 56.64 0.03 2.43
CA TYR A 389 56.59 1.03 1.38
C TYR A 389 55.14 1.52 1.13
N LEU A 390 54.23 0.58 1.00
CA LEU A 390 52.80 0.89 0.76
C LEU A 390 52.20 1.73 1.89
N ARG A 391 52.38 1.29 3.13
CA ARG A 391 51.90 2.05 4.32
C ARG A 391 52.50 3.45 4.39
N LYS A 392 53.80 3.61 4.15
CA LYS A 392 54.52 4.89 4.14
C LYS A 392 53.95 5.85 3.09
N ASN A 393 53.51 5.33 1.97
CA ASN A 393 52.95 6.11 0.84
C ASN A 393 51.42 6.24 0.87
N GLY A 394 50.76 5.86 1.96
CA GLY A 394 49.32 6.07 2.18
C GLY A 394 48.43 4.99 1.60
N TYR A 395 48.96 3.91 1.05
CA TYR A 395 48.20 2.75 0.60
C TYR A 395 47.85 1.87 1.81
N LYS A 396 46.65 2.06 2.39
CA LYS A 396 46.25 1.42 3.67
C LYS A 396 45.55 0.07 3.46
N ASN A 397 45.00 -0.17 2.29
CA ASN A 397 44.15 -1.32 1.98
C ASN A 397 44.68 -2.13 0.80
N THR A 398 45.99 -2.33 0.74
CA THR A 398 46.68 -3.12 -0.30
C THR A 398 47.30 -4.37 0.29
#